data_c02be6fd96bfcadb5397fe0b33d13a29
#
_entry.id   c02be6fd96bfcadb5397fe0b33d13a29
#
_cell.length_a   1.000
_cell.length_b   1.000
_cell.length_c   1.000
_cell.angle_alpha   90.00
_cell.angle_beta   90.00
_cell.angle_gamma   90.00
#
_symmetry.space_group_name_H-M   'P 1'
#
loop_
_entity.id
_entity.type
_entity.pdbx_description
1 polymer ?
#
loop_
_entity_poly.entity_id
_entity_poly.type
_entity_poly.pdbx_seq_one_letter_code
_entity_poly.pdbx_strand_id
1 'polypeptide(L)'
;TISTGGDGIDDQRKKRLSTISVQRVKPISLWSGLITPNTNRGGSVTFKIPQFNGKLRLMAVAMQGEQFGSSSTFVTVRDPIVLTPTYPRFLAGGDIAKIPVRVFNGTGLETEITVHLSGNNLVAILDERKKTLIIANNQEKQVEFSVQTEKAVGTVAFKLTAEGNNEKTEITTELPLRPSAPLVTRTGMAEVVTNQPTIIKLPDDLLTDTSLFTLKLSPNPMLRMLGSLSYLLSYPHGCVEQTTSRLFPMLYFSGLAKMLLIGNDQQGHKNEKRDDFLTQGIAKLESMMMPNGYFSYWPGGSYSNHWSS
;
A
#
# COMPACT_ATOMS: atom_id res chain seq x y z
N THR A 1 11.26 9.66 25.74
CA THR A 1 11.13 8.25 25.32
C THR A 1 12.38 7.89 24.55
N ILE A 2 13.23 7.06 25.12
CA ILE A 2 14.46 6.59 24.46
C ILE A 2 14.01 5.57 23.41
N SER A 3 14.14 5.92 22.13
CA SER A 3 13.90 5.02 21.01
C SER A 3 15.07 4.06 20.90
N THR A 4 14.86 2.79 21.23
CA THR A 4 15.82 1.71 21.02
C THR A 4 15.89 1.36 19.54
N GLY A 5 17.09 1.16 19.01
CA GLY A 5 17.52 1.12 17.61
C GLY A 5 16.80 0.23 16.58
N GLY A 6 15.49 0.06 16.68
CA GLY A 6 14.64 -0.64 15.72
C GLY A 6 13.69 0.23 14.91
N ASP A 7 13.45 1.46 15.32
CA ASP A 7 12.34 2.29 14.81
C ASP A 7 12.54 2.82 13.39
N GLY A 8 13.79 2.90 12.92
CA GLY A 8 14.08 3.28 11.53
C GLY A 8 13.65 2.24 10.49
N ILE A 9 13.47 0.99 10.90
CA ILE A 9 12.99 -0.08 10.02
C ILE A 9 11.49 0.09 9.78
N ASP A 10 10.73 0.54 10.77
CA ASP A 10 9.28 0.74 10.65
C ASP A 10 8.93 1.96 9.79
N ASP A 11 9.71 3.04 9.84
CA ASP A 11 9.52 4.18 8.94
C ASP A 11 9.91 3.85 7.49
N GLN A 12 10.94 3.04 7.30
CA GLN A 12 11.28 2.51 5.98
C GLN A 12 10.24 1.49 5.48
N ARG A 13 9.67 0.67 6.37
CA ARG A 13 8.57 -0.25 6.04
C ARG A 13 7.30 0.52 5.69
N LYS A 14 6.94 1.57 6.40
CA LYS A 14 5.80 2.45 6.07
C LYS A 14 5.95 3.12 4.70
N LYS A 15 7.15 3.57 4.36
CA LYS A 15 7.47 4.13 3.02
C LYS A 15 7.45 3.08 1.90
N ARG A 16 7.61 1.79 2.24
CA ARG A 16 7.59 0.65 1.29
C ARG A 16 6.22 -0.02 1.17
N LEU A 17 5.28 0.32 2.04
CA LEU A 17 3.92 -0.17 1.91
C LEU A 17 3.31 0.44 0.64
N SER A 18 2.82 -0.44 -0.23
CA SER A 18 2.08 -0.04 -1.42
C SER A 18 0.94 0.88 -1.02
N THR A 19 0.88 2.07 -1.60
CA THR A 19 -0.25 3.00 -1.47
C THR A 19 -1.50 2.51 -2.21
N ILE A 20 -1.43 1.36 -2.88
CA ILE A 20 -2.54 0.77 -3.60
C ILE A 20 -3.59 0.32 -2.59
N SER A 21 -4.70 1.07 -2.56
CA SER A 21 -5.86 0.74 -1.73
C SER A 21 -6.76 -0.22 -2.49
N VAL A 22 -7.03 -1.39 -1.90
CA VAL A 22 -7.92 -2.41 -2.47
C VAL A 22 -8.89 -2.87 -1.40
N GLN A 23 -10.17 -2.80 -1.70
CA GLN A 23 -11.24 -3.26 -0.83
C GLN A 23 -11.75 -4.64 -1.28
N ARG A 24 -11.24 -5.70 -0.67
CA ARG A 24 -11.63 -7.10 -0.98
C ARG A 24 -12.96 -7.52 -0.37
N VAL A 25 -13.26 -7.03 0.82
CA VAL A 25 -14.48 -7.34 1.56
C VAL A 25 -15.27 -6.06 1.70
N LYS A 26 -16.50 -6.08 1.22
CA LYS A 26 -17.44 -4.95 1.36
C LYS A 26 -18.42 -5.30 2.47
N PRO A 27 -18.19 -4.86 3.71
CA PRO A 27 -19.16 -5.06 4.79
C PRO A 27 -20.43 -4.29 4.46
N ILE A 28 -21.58 -4.91 4.74
CA ILE A 28 -22.89 -4.26 4.58
C ILE A 28 -23.33 -3.77 5.94
N SER A 29 -23.57 -2.46 6.04
CA SER A 29 -24.22 -1.80 7.16
C SER A 29 -25.24 -0.82 6.60
N LEU A 30 -26.50 -1.07 6.87
CA LEU A 30 -27.62 -0.26 6.42
C LEU A 30 -28.35 0.31 7.63
N TRP A 31 -28.71 1.57 7.56
CA TRP A 31 -29.39 2.28 8.64
C TRP A 31 -30.60 3.03 8.08
N SER A 32 -31.78 2.85 8.71
CA SER A 32 -33.01 3.49 8.28
C SER A 32 -33.17 4.94 8.75
N GLY A 33 -32.35 5.38 9.69
CA GLY A 33 -32.66 6.56 10.47
C GLY A 33 -33.76 6.31 11.51
N LEU A 34 -34.22 7.38 12.13
CA LEU A 34 -35.35 7.36 13.07
C LEU A 34 -36.66 7.28 12.30
N ILE A 35 -37.56 6.41 12.74
CA ILE A 35 -38.86 6.19 12.14
C ILE A 35 -39.91 6.38 13.23
N THR A 36 -40.90 7.20 12.95
CA THR A 36 -42.08 7.34 13.82
C THR A 36 -43.15 6.42 13.30
N PRO A 37 -43.52 5.35 14.04
CA PRO A 37 -44.62 4.45 13.62
C PRO A 37 -45.99 5.16 13.60
N ASN A 38 -46.81 4.84 12.62
CA ASN A 38 -48.21 5.25 12.63
C ASN A 38 -48.96 4.46 13.70
N THR A 39 -49.85 5.14 14.43
CA THR A 39 -50.62 4.59 15.57
C THR A 39 -51.41 3.33 15.26
N ASN A 40 -51.79 3.06 14.01
CA ASN A 40 -52.62 1.93 13.63
C ASN A 40 -51.98 0.84 12.76
N ARG A 41 -50.74 1.01 12.30
CA ARG A 41 -50.13 0.08 11.33
C ARG A 41 -48.63 -0.22 11.52
N GLY A 42 -48.04 0.29 12.58
CA GLY A 42 -46.58 0.15 12.75
C GLY A 42 -45.76 0.95 11.73
N GLY A 43 -44.50 0.66 11.63
CA GLY A 43 -43.58 1.25 10.64
C GLY A 43 -42.99 0.15 9.75
N SER A 44 -42.75 0.47 8.49
CA SER A 44 -42.01 -0.41 7.58
C SER A 44 -40.84 0.32 6.94
N VAL A 45 -39.75 -0.41 6.73
CA VAL A 45 -38.57 0.10 6.06
C VAL A 45 -38.12 -0.89 5.01
N THR A 46 -37.80 -0.36 3.85
CA THR A 46 -37.22 -1.16 2.76
C THR A 46 -35.77 -0.83 2.58
N PHE A 47 -34.91 -1.84 2.68
CA PHE A 47 -33.49 -1.73 2.38
C PHE A 47 -33.20 -2.37 1.03
N LYS A 48 -32.48 -1.66 0.15
CA LYS A 48 -31.92 -2.25 -1.05
C LYS A 48 -30.58 -2.89 -0.67
N ILE A 49 -30.54 -4.22 -0.65
CA ILE A 49 -29.33 -4.97 -0.33
C ILE A 49 -28.46 -4.96 -1.59
N PRO A 50 -27.19 -4.47 -1.51
CA PRO A 50 -26.24 -4.61 -2.61
C PRO A 50 -25.84 -6.08 -2.77
N GLN A 51 -25.01 -6.39 -3.78
CA GLN A 51 -24.50 -7.73 -4.00
C GLN A 51 -23.90 -8.32 -2.71
N PHE A 52 -24.54 -9.37 -2.20
CA PHE A 52 -24.18 -10.02 -0.96
C PHE A 52 -24.75 -11.44 -0.89
N ASN A 53 -23.91 -12.38 -0.50
CA ASN A 53 -24.32 -13.75 -0.16
C ASN A 53 -23.91 -14.06 1.26
N GLY A 54 -24.87 -14.33 2.14
CA GLY A 54 -24.61 -14.59 3.55
C GLY A 54 -25.79 -14.32 4.47
N LYS A 55 -25.53 -14.24 5.77
CA LYS A 55 -26.55 -13.91 6.78
C LYS A 55 -26.45 -12.43 7.17
N LEU A 56 -27.55 -11.73 7.08
CA LEU A 56 -27.72 -10.37 7.58
C LEU A 56 -28.42 -10.44 8.93
N ARG A 57 -27.92 -9.70 9.91
CA ARG A 57 -28.60 -9.47 11.18
C ARG A 57 -29.45 -8.22 11.05
N LEU A 58 -30.75 -8.39 11.16
CA LEU A 58 -31.69 -7.29 11.30
C LEU A 58 -31.83 -6.95 12.78
N MET A 59 -31.72 -5.68 13.11
CA MET A 59 -31.84 -5.19 14.48
C MET A 59 -32.80 -4.01 14.48
N ALA A 60 -33.73 -4.01 15.43
CA ALA A 60 -34.64 -2.90 15.68
C ALA A 60 -34.52 -2.48 17.15
N VAL A 61 -34.51 -1.17 17.36
CA VAL A 61 -34.63 -0.56 18.68
C VAL A 61 -35.80 0.39 18.65
N ALA A 62 -36.71 0.25 19.61
CA ALA A 62 -37.87 1.11 19.77
C ALA A 62 -37.83 1.83 21.12
N MET A 63 -38.31 3.04 21.17
CA MET A 63 -38.42 3.80 22.41
C MET A 63 -39.75 4.58 22.46
N GLN A 64 -40.34 4.67 23.64
CA GLN A 64 -41.52 5.47 23.92
C GLN A 64 -41.39 6.07 25.33
N GLY A 65 -41.18 7.38 25.41
CA GLY A 65 -40.83 8.02 26.69
C GLY A 65 -39.52 7.45 27.26
N GLU A 66 -39.59 6.93 28.49
CA GLU A 66 -38.43 6.28 29.18
C GLU A 66 -38.35 4.77 28.92
N GLN A 67 -39.31 4.20 28.19
CA GLN A 67 -39.30 2.78 27.86
C GLN A 67 -38.61 2.53 26.54
N PHE A 68 -37.78 1.51 26.50
CA PHE A 68 -37.10 1.06 25.29
C PHE A 68 -37.08 -0.46 25.19
N GLY A 69 -37.07 -0.94 23.96
CA GLY A 69 -37.00 -2.35 23.64
C GLY A 69 -36.15 -2.59 22.40
N SER A 70 -35.62 -3.76 22.28
CA SER A 70 -34.86 -4.17 21.10
C SER A 70 -35.21 -5.57 20.66
N SER A 71 -35.11 -5.82 19.37
CA SER A 71 -35.28 -7.15 18.79
C SER A 71 -34.26 -7.35 17.68
N SER A 72 -33.87 -8.60 17.46
CA SER A 72 -33.00 -8.94 16.32
C SER A 72 -33.38 -10.28 15.73
N THR A 73 -33.21 -10.40 14.41
CA THR A 73 -33.39 -11.66 13.67
C THR A 73 -32.36 -11.77 12.57
N PHE A 74 -32.25 -12.93 11.96
CA PHE A 74 -31.35 -13.17 10.85
C PHE A 74 -32.13 -13.48 9.58
N VAL A 75 -31.64 -12.90 8.47
CA VAL A 75 -32.11 -13.19 7.11
C VAL A 75 -30.96 -13.72 6.29
N THR A 76 -31.16 -14.85 5.64
CA THR A 76 -30.19 -15.38 4.68
C THR A 76 -30.47 -14.78 3.30
N VAL A 77 -29.46 -14.15 2.74
CA VAL A 77 -29.47 -13.63 1.37
C VAL A 77 -28.56 -14.51 0.55
N ARG A 78 -29.06 -15.05 -0.55
CA ARG A 78 -28.32 -15.92 -1.44
C ARG A 78 -28.82 -15.76 -2.86
N ASP A 79 -27.88 -15.58 -3.79
CA ASP A 79 -28.19 -15.61 -5.22
C ASP A 79 -28.50 -17.05 -5.68
N PRO A 80 -29.39 -17.27 -6.64
CA PRO A 80 -29.66 -18.58 -7.22
C PRO A 80 -28.41 -19.23 -7.85
N ILE A 81 -27.54 -18.41 -8.44
CA ILE A 81 -26.23 -18.85 -8.93
C ILE A 81 -25.17 -18.19 -8.07
N VAL A 82 -24.31 -19.00 -7.40
CA VAL A 82 -23.24 -18.48 -6.55
C VAL A 82 -21.88 -18.71 -7.21
N LEU A 83 -21.15 -17.60 -7.39
CA LEU A 83 -19.76 -17.61 -7.87
C LEU A 83 -18.81 -17.51 -6.68
N THR A 84 -17.82 -18.38 -6.64
CA THR A 84 -16.76 -18.36 -5.63
C THR A 84 -15.40 -18.38 -6.34
N PRO A 85 -14.90 -17.23 -6.79
CA PRO A 85 -13.58 -17.13 -7.38
C PRO A 85 -12.48 -17.23 -6.32
N THR A 86 -11.36 -17.84 -6.69
CA THR A 86 -10.16 -17.86 -5.86
C THR A 86 -9.08 -17.03 -6.52
N TYR A 87 -8.75 -15.91 -5.90
CA TYR A 87 -7.73 -14.98 -6.38
C TYR A 87 -6.47 -15.03 -5.51
N PRO A 88 -5.28 -14.78 -6.09
CA PRO A 88 -4.08 -14.50 -5.30
C PRO A 88 -4.26 -13.21 -4.48
N ARG A 89 -3.45 -13.01 -3.47
CA ARG A 89 -3.53 -11.79 -2.64
C ARG A 89 -3.11 -10.53 -3.36
N PHE A 90 -2.22 -10.66 -4.34
CA PHE A 90 -1.70 -9.61 -5.21
C PHE A 90 -1.18 -10.26 -6.50
N LEU A 91 -0.94 -9.46 -7.50
CA LEU A 91 -0.25 -9.83 -8.74
C LEU A 91 0.92 -8.88 -8.95
N ALA A 92 1.92 -9.32 -9.69
CA ALA A 92 3.01 -8.49 -10.15
C ALA A 92 2.89 -8.21 -11.66
N GLY A 93 3.57 -7.19 -12.14
CA GLY A 93 3.55 -6.85 -13.56
C GLY A 93 4.14 -7.96 -14.43
N GLY A 94 3.38 -8.42 -15.41
CA GLY A 94 3.73 -9.51 -16.32
C GLY A 94 3.41 -10.91 -15.79
N ASP A 95 2.82 -11.05 -14.58
CA ASP A 95 2.43 -12.35 -14.04
C ASP A 95 1.37 -13.03 -14.91
N ILE A 96 1.50 -14.34 -15.07
CA ILE A 96 0.47 -15.23 -15.59
C ILE A 96 -0.12 -15.99 -14.41
N ALA A 97 -1.44 -15.89 -14.23
CA ALA A 97 -2.14 -16.52 -13.13
C ALA A 97 -3.35 -17.29 -13.63
N LYS A 98 -3.68 -18.36 -12.92
CA LYS A 98 -4.91 -19.13 -13.10
C LYS A 98 -5.91 -18.74 -12.02
N ILE A 99 -7.12 -18.42 -12.43
CA ILE A 99 -8.22 -18.01 -11.58
C ILE A 99 -9.29 -19.11 -11.58
N PRO A 100 -9.26 -20.04 -10.61
CA PRO A 100 -10.32 -21.02 -10.47
C PRO A 100 -11.58 -20.35 -9.90
N VAL A 101 -12.71 -20.69 -10.51
CA VAL A 101 -14.03 -20.20 -10.13
C VAL A 101 -14.95 -21.39 -9.88
N ARG A 102 -15.43 -21.56 -8.67
CA ARG A 102 -16.49 -22.49 -8.35
C ARG A 102 -17.84 -21.83 -8.61
N VAL A 103 -18.70 -22.58 -9.28
CA VAL A 103 -20.04 -22.17 -9.67
C VAL A 103 -21.02 -23.13 -9.03
N PHE A 104 -21.86 -22.63 -8.15
CA PHE A 104 -22.91 -23.40 -7.49
C PHE A 104 -24.25 -23.05 -8.15
N ASN A 105 -25.04 -24.09 -8.43
CA ASN A 105 -26.40 -23.97 -8.96
C ASN A 105 -27.43 -24.20 -7.88
N GLY A 106 -28.17 -23.17 -7.50
CA GLY A 106 -29.32 -23.20 -6.60
C GLY A 106 -30.63 -22.76 -7.25
N THR A 107 -30.73 -22.87 -8.59
CA THR A 107 -31.92 -22.42 -9.36
C THR A 107 -33.12 -23.36 -9.24
N GLY A 108 -32.95 -24.51 -8.61
CA GLY A 108 -34.00 -25.51 -8.48
C GLY A 108 -34.00 -26.58 -9.58
N LEU A 109 -33.30 -26.40 -10.69
CA LEU A 109 -33.24 -27.26 -11.86
C LEU A 109 -31.78 -27.51 -12.28
N GLU A 110 -31.53 -28.57 -13.04
CA GLU A 110 -30.28 -28.68 -13.80
C GLU A 110 -30.22 -27.53 -14.82
N THR A 111 -29.14 -26.80 -14.80
CA THR A 111 -29.04 -25.54 -15.54
C THR A 111 -27.71 -25.46 -16.28
N GLU A 112 -27.80 -25.05 -17.55
CA GLU A 112 -26.64 -24.59 -18.29
C GLU A 112 -26.28 -23.18 -17.84
N ILE A 113 -25.09 -23.02 -17.24
CA ILE A 113 -24.62 -21.75 -16.70
C ILE A 113 -23.39 -21.31 -17.51
N THR A 114 -23.49 -20.13 -18.08
CA THR A 114 -22.36 -19.47 -18.78
C THR A 114 -21.70 -18.48 -17.85
N VAL A 115 -20.41 -18.70 -17.59
CA VAL A 115 -19.55 -17.84 -16.80
C VAL A 115 -18.69 -16.99 -17.71
N HIS A 116 -18.68 -15.69 -17.50
CA HIS A 116 -17.87 -14.74 -18.25
C HIS A 116 -16.93 -13.98 -17.32
N LEU A 117 -15.62 -13.97 -17.65
CA LEU A 117 -14.60 -13.17 -16.99
C LEU A 117 -14.24 -11.96 -17.86
N SER A 118 -14.20 -10.79 -17.27
CA SER A 118 -13.63 -9.57 -17.84
C SER A 118 -12.69 -8.90 -16.85
N GLY A 119 -11.79 -8.08 -17.34
CA GLY A 119 -10.85 -7.30 -16.53
C GLY A 119 -10.71 -5.88 -17.07
N ASN A 120 -10.08 -5.01 -16.26
CA ASN A 120 -9.70 -3.68 -16.74
C ASN A 120 -8.47 -3.74 -17.68
N ASN A 121 -7.97 -2.59 -18.12
CA ASN A 121 -6.83 -2.45 -19.02
C ASN A 121 -5.48 -2.98 -18.47
N LEU A 122 -5.41 -3.35 -17.20
CA LEU A 122 -4.20 -3.88 -16.55
C LEU A 122 -4.11 -5.40 -16.59
N VAL A 123 -5.10 -6.08 -17.19
CA VAL A 123 -5.12 -7.55 -17.30
C VAL A 123 -5.70 -8.01 -18.62
N ALA A 124 -4.99 -8.92 -19.27
CA ALA A 124 -5.44 -9.66 -20.45
C ALA A 124 -5.93 -11.05 -20.02
N ILE A 125 -6.99 -11.53 -20.66
CA ILE A 125 -7.49 -12.90 -20.50
C ILE A 125 -6.93 -13.71 -21.66
N LEU A 126 -6.18 -14.78 -21.33
CA LEU A 126 -5.40 -15.56 -22.28
C LEU A 126 -6.20 -16.66 -22.96
N ASP A 127 -7.26 -17.12 -22.32
CA ASP A 127 -8.14 -18.18 -22.85
C ASP A 127 -9.54 -17.64 -23.17
N GLU A 128 -10.50 -18.53 -23.37
CA GLU A 128 -11.87 -18.13 -23.64
C GLU A 128 -12.47 -17.35 -22.48
N ARG A 129 -12.97 -16.13 -22.76
CA ARG A 129 -13.61 -15.26 -21.78
C ARG A 129 -14.94 -15.80 -21.25
N LYS A 130 -15.57 -16.73 -22.01
CA LYS A 130 -16.84 -17.36 -21.65
C LYS A 130 -16.64 -18.87 -21.59
N LYS A 131 -17.13 -19.48 -20.50
CA LYS A 131 -17.11 -20.93 -20.32
C LYS A 131 -18.48 -21.39 -19.84
N THR A 132 -19.02 -22.41 -20.48
CA THR A 132 -20.37 -22.91 -20.19
C THR A 132 -20.28 -24.26 -19.48
N LEU A 133 -21.10 -24.44 -18.45
CA LEU A 133 -21.19 -25.62 -17.62
C LEU A 133 -22.64 -26.04 -17.45
N ILE A 134 -22.93 -27.34 -17.60
CA ILE A 134 -24.21 -27.92 -17.16
C ILE A 134 -24.03 -28.39 -15.73
N ILE A 135 -24.80 -27.82 -14.78
CA ILE A 135 -24.68 -28.09 -13.34
C ILE A 135 -26.04 -28.53 -12.81
N ALA A 136 -26.08 -29.71 -12.20
CA ALA A 136 -27.31 -30.19 -11.56
C ALA A 136 -27.72 -29.31 -10.36
N ASN A 137 -29.01 -29.33 -10.01
CA ASN A 137 -29.50 -28.54 -8.88
C ASN A 137 -28.78 -28.90 -7.58
N ASN A 138 -28.43 -27.89 -6.81
CA ASN A 138 -27.66 -27.96 -5.56
C ASN A 138 -26.25 -28.61 -5.70
N GLN A 139 -25.69 -28.57 -6.92
CA GLN A 139 -24.32 -29.02 -7.18
C GLN A 139 -23.41 -27.87 -7.56
N GLU A 140 -22.12 -28.09 -7.49
CA GLU A 140 -21.08 -27.14 -7.93
C GLU A 140 -20.15 -27.77 -8.95
N LYS A 141 -19.67 -26.96 -9.88
CA LYS A 141 -18.56 -27.27 -10.79
C LYS A 141 -17.56 -26.14 -10.79
N GLN A 142 -16.35 -26.45 -11.23
CA GLN A 142 -15.27 -25.48 -11.32
C GLN A 142 -14.88 -25.22 -12.77
N VAL A 143 -14.64 -23.95 -13.08
CA VAL A 143 -13.95 -23.49 -14.29
C VAL A 143 -12.69 -22.76 -13.89
N GLU A 144 -11.73 -22.65 -14.80
CA GLU A 144 -10.47 -21.93 -14.60
C GLU A 144 -10.26 -20.96 -15.74
N PHE A 145 -9.80 -19.75 -15.44
CA PHE A 145 -9.43 -18.73 -16.41
C PHE A 145 -7.94 -18.40 -16.25
N SER A 146 -7.23 -18.33 -17.37
CA SER A 146 -5.83 -17.90 -17.43
C SER A 146 -5.78 -16.42 -17.77
N VAL A 147 -5.03 -15.67 -16.97
CA VAL A 147 -4.91 -14.22 -17.11
C VAL A 147 -3.45 -13.81 -17.09
N GLN A 148 -3.12 -12.70 -17.75
CA GLN A 148 -1.81 -12.08 -17.72
C GLN A 148 -1.95 -10.61 -17.38
N THR A 149 -1.11 -10.13 -16.48
CA THR A 149 -1.07 -8.71 -16.09
C THR A 149 -0.16 -7.91 -17.01
N GLU A 150 -0.48 -6.62 -17.19
CA GLU A 150 0.41 -5.67 -17.82
C GLU A 150 1.60 -5.36 -16.91
N LYS A 151 2.73 -4.91 -17.50
CA LYS A 151 3.92 -4.46 -16.76
C LYS A 151 3.69 -3.07 -16.18
N ALA A 152 2.80 -2.98 -15.21
CA ALA A 152 2.37 -1.74 -14.57
C ALA A 152 2.21 -1.94 -13.06
N VAL A 153 1.90 -0.85 -12.36
CA VAL A 153 1.53 -0.85 -10.94
C VAL A 153 0.17 -0.19 -10.81
N GLY A 154 -0.73 -0.76 -10.02
CA GLY A 154 -2.07 -0.23 -9.88
C GLY A 154 -3.05 -1.20 -9.24
N THR A 155 -4.32 -1.09 -9.61
CA THR A 155 -5.39 -1.97 -9.15
C THR A 155 -5.98 -2.70 -10.36
N VAL A 156 -5.84 -4.02 -10.37
CA VAL A 156 -6.51 -4.90 -11.34
C VAL A 156 -7.93 -5.14 -10.84
N ALA A 157 -8.92 -4.90 -11.68
CA ALA A 157 -10.31 -5.19 -11.39
C ALA A 157 -10.80 -6.36 -12.27
N PHE A 158 -11.28 -7.42 -11.65
CA PHE A 158 -11.93 -8.55 -12.30
C PHE A 158 -13.43 -8.45 -12.10
N LYS A 159 -14.17 -8.65 -13.19
CA LYS A 159 -15.61 -8.76 -13.18
C LYS A 159 -16.01 -10.12 -13.70
N LEU A 160 -16.62 -10.93 -12.84
CA LEU A 160 -17.22 -12.23 -13.18
C LEU A 160 -18.72 -12.07 -13.27
N THR A 161 -19.31 -12.59 -14.31
CA THR A 161 -20.77 -12.73 -14.47
C THR A 161 -21.11 -14.18 -14.74
N ALA A 162 -22.21 -14.63 -14.19
CA ALA A 162 -22.78 -15.94 -14.53
C ALA A 162 -24.26 -15.79 -14.86
N GLU A 163 -24.69 -16.44 -15.91
CA GLU A 163 -26.07 -16.40 -16.44
C GLU A 163 -26.56 -17.81 -16.71
N GLY A 164 -27.78 -18.12 -16.28
CA GLY A 164 -28.46 -19.40 -16.54
C GLY A 164 -29.86 -19.40 -15.95
N ASN A 165 -30.81 -20.06 -16.61
CA ASN A 165 -32.23 -20.16 -16.18
C ASN A 165 -32.86 -18.80 -15.85
N ASN A 166 -32.67 -17.78 -16.67
CA ASN A 166 -33.11 -16.39 -16.46
C ASN A 166 -32.54 -15.70 -15.19
N GLU A 167 -31.61 -16.35 -14.51
CA GLU A 167 -30.88 -15.79 -13.37
C GLU A 167 -29.52 -15.25 -13.80
N LYS A 168 -29.13 -14.16 -13.17
CA LYS A 168 -27.85 -13.51 -13.41
C LYS A 168 -27.19 -13.09 -12.12
N THR A 169 -25.93 -13.44 -11.96
CA THR A 169 -25.11 -12.95 -10.84
C THR A 169 -23.84 -12.29 -11.36
N GLU A 170 -23.32 -11.34 -10.58
CA GLU A 170 -22.12 -10.59 -10.93
C GLU A 170 -21.27 -10.35 -9.70
N ILE A 171 -19.94 -10.55 -9.81
CA ILE A 171 -18.98 -10.24 -8.75
C ILE A 171 -17.86 -9.40 -9.33
N THR A 172 -17.55 -8.28 -8.67
CA THR A 172 -16.37 -7.48 -8.97
C THR A 172 -15.36 -7.63 -7.83
N THR A 173 -14.11 -7.94 -8.16
CA THR A 173 -13.02 -8.09 -7.20
C THR A 173 -11.82 -7.31 -7.67
N GLU A 174 -11.22 -6.56 -6.76
CA GLU A 174 -10.01 -5.79 -7.00
C GLU A 174 -8.79 -6.45 -6.35
N LEU A 175 -7.68 -6.47 -7.08
CA LEU A 175 -6.39 -6.96 -6.61
C LEU A 175 -5.31 -5.90 -6.81
N PRO A 176 -4.38 -5.74 -5.84
CA PRO A 176 -3.25 -4.85 -6.04
C PRO A 176 -2.26 -5.48 -7.03
N LEU A 177 -1.90 -4.71 -8.06
CA LEU A 177 -0.80 -5.00 -8.97
C LEU A 177 0.45 -4.29 -8.44
N ARG A 178 1.39 -5.05 -7.91
CA ARG A 178 2.55 -4.55 -7.17
C ARG A 178 3.83 -4.69 -7.98
N PRO A 179 4.86 -3.87 -7.70
CA PRO A 179 6.18 -4.14 -8.25
C PRO A 179 6.67 -5.53 -7.85
N SER A 180 7.28 -6.25 -8.78
CA SER A 180 7.87 -7.58 -8.55
C SER A 180 9.15 -7.52 -7.72
N ALA A 181 9.80 -6.35 -7.65
CA ALA A 181 11.05 -6.11 -6.94
C ALA A 181 10.92 -4.91 -5.99
N PRO A 182 11.75 -4.83 -4.95
CA PRO A 182 11.83 -3.65 -4.11
C PRO A 182 12.34 -2.45 -4.91
N LEU A 183 12.08 -1.23 -4.38
CA LEU A 183 12.61 -0.01 -4.97
C LEU A 183 14.15 -0.05 -4.98
N VAL A 184 14.72 0.12 -6.16
CA VAL A 184 16.18 0.17 -6.38
C VAL A 184 16.56 1.59 -6.80
N THR A 185 17.53 2.17 -6.13
CA THR A 185 18.14 3.43 -6.55
C THR A 185 19.39 3.13 -7.38
N ARG A 186 19.40 3.61 -8.62
CA ARG A 186 20.57 3.56 -9.48
C ARG A 186 21.12 4.97 -9.65
N THR A 187 22.40 5.13 -9.45
CA THR A 187 23.11 6.41 -9.62
C THR A 187 24.14 6.28 -10.72
N GLY A 188 24.32 7.34 -11.48
CA GLY A 188 25.34 7.46 -12.50
C GLY A 188 25.88 8.89 -12.54
N MET A 189 27.04 9.06 -13.15
CA MET A 189 27.66 10.36 -13.36
C MET A 189 28.22 10.43 -14.78
N ALA A 190 28.10 11.60 -15.38
CA ALA A 190 28.73 11.91 -16.66
C ALA A 190 29.32 13.30 -16.57
N GLU A 191 30.42 13.51 -17.29
CA GLU A 191 30.98 14.83 -17.48
C GLU A 191 30.33 15.49 -18.71
N VAL A 192 29.92 16.72 -18.54
CA VAL A 192 29.34 17.51 -19.62
C VAL A 192 30.41 18.36 -20.24
N VAL A 193 30.73 18.10 -21.49
CA VAL A 193 31.71 18.89 -22.25
C VAL A 193 30.97 19.98 -23.05
N THR A 194 31.51 21.21 -23.02
CA THR A 194 30.93 22.35 -23.74
C THR A 194 30.81 22.04 -25.24
N ASN A 195 29.65 22.35 -25.82
CA ASN A 195 29.34 22.14 -27.24
C ASN A 195 29.31 20.65 -27.69
N GLN A 196 29.18 19.72 -26.78
CA GLN A 196 28.97 18.30 -27.10
C GLN A 196 27.69 17.78 -26.43
N PRO A 197 26.85 17.00 -27.13
CA PRO A 197 25.68 16.39 -26.53
C PRO A 197 26.13 15.28 -25.56
N THR A 198 25.59 15.28 -24.32
CA THR A 198 25.79 14.21 -23.38
C THR A 198 24.54 13.34 -23.35
N ILE A 199 24.67 12.08 -23.75
CA ILE A 199 23.57 11.12 -23.80
C ILE A 199 23.53 10.32 -22.51
N ILE A 200 22.39 10.37 -21.82
CA ILE A 200 22.14 9.56 -20.62
C ILE A 200 21.19 8.42 -21.02
N LYS A 201 21.66 7.20 -20.93
CA LYS A 201 20.83 6.02 -21.17
C LYS A 201 20.11 5.64 -19.88
N LEU A 202 18.80 5.58 -19.93
CA LEU A 202 17.98 5.05 -18.85
C LEU A 202 17.98 3.52 -18.93
N PRO A 203 17.89 2.80 -17.79
CA PRO A 203 17.72 1.36 -17.79
C PRO A 203 16.40 0.93 -18.46
N ASP A 204 16.44 -0.16 -19.23
CA ASP A 204 15.28 -0.67 -19.97
C ASP A 204 14.24 -1.38 -19.07
N ASP A 205 14.62 -1.67 -17.81
CA ASP A 205 13.81 -2.36 -16.82
C ASP A 205 13.04 -1.41 -15.87
N LEU A 206 12.95 -0.14 -16.22
CA LEU A 206 12.20 0.85 -15.44
C LEU A 206 10.68 0.63 -15.59
N LEU A 207 9.99 0.66 -14.46
CA LEU A 207 8.54 0.82 -14.42
C LEU A 207 8.22 2.32 -14.53
N THR A 208 7.85 2.79 -15.70
CA THR A 208 7.72 4.23 -16.03
C THR A 208 6.81 4.98 -15.08
N ASP A 209 5.69 4.37 -14.67
CA ASP A 209 4.68 5.02 -13.82
C ASP A 209 5.09 5.18 -12.35
N THR A 210 6.16 4.47 -11.92
CA THR A 210 6.63 4.48 -10.53
C THR A 210 8.08 4.88 -10.39
N SER A 211 8.76 5.15 -11.50
CA SER A 211 10.17 5.53 -11.52
C SER A 211 10.32 7.04 -11.40
N LEU A 212 11.24 7.47 -10.54
CA LEU A 212 11.65 8.86 -10.42
C LEU A 212 13.06 9.02 -10.99
N PHE A 213 13.19 9.87 -12.00
CA PHE A 213 14.47 10.26 -12.55
C PHE A 213 14.84 11.67 -12.07
N THR A 214 16.04 11.80 -11.50
CA THR A 214 16.58 13.08 -11.06
C THR A 214 17.90 13.36 -11.74
N LEU A 215 17.99 14.41 -12.53
CA LEU A 215 19.23 14.92 -13.12
C LEU A 215 19.70 16.15 -12.34
N LYS A 216 20.95 16.11 -11.89
CA LYS A 216 21.60 17.27 -11.25
C LYS A 216 22.79 17.70 -12.09
N LEU A 217 22.81 18.96 -12.49
CA LEU A 217 23.90 19.58 -13.23
C LEU A 217 24.61 20.62 -12.36
N SER A 218 25.93 20.60 -12.33
CA SER A 218 26.71 21.59 -11.57
C SER A 218 28.10 21.74 -12.18
N PRO A 219 28.64 22.95 -12.24
CA PRO A 219 30.04 23.17 -12.56
C PRO A 219 30.99 22.78 -11.40
N ASN A 220 30.43 22.53 -10.21
CA ASN A 220 31.22 22.19 -9.03
C ASN A 220 31.37 20.66 -8.89
N PRO A 221 32.61 20.13 -8.88
CA PRO A 221 32.88 18.70 -8.75
C PRO A 221 32.37 18.10 -7.41
N MET A 222 32.15 18.93 -6.39
CA MET A 222 31.59 18.48 -5.10
C MET A 222 30.16 17.94 -5.21
N LEU A 223 29.45 18.16 -6.34
CA LEU A 223 28.16 17.54 -6.61
C LEU A 223 28.22 16.00 -6.48
N ARG A 224 29.36 15.39 -6.76
CA ARG A 224 29.59 13.95 -6.60
C ARG A 224 29.37 13.46 -5.18
N MET A 225 29.63 14.31 -4.18
CA MET A 225 29.50 13.98 -2.76
C MET A 225 28.08 14.17 -2.20
N LEU A 226 27.21 14.87 -2.94
CA LEU A 226 25.88 15.20 -2.45
C LEU A 226 25.02 13.96 -2.11
N GLY A 227 25.14 12.89 -2.88
CA GLY A 227 24.44 11.64 -2.63
C GLY A 227 24.87 10.97 -1.32
N SER A 228 26.16 10.93 -1.07
CA SER A 228 26.75 10.36 0.15
C SER A 228 26.41 11.20 1.38
N LEU A 229 26.45 12.53 1.24
CA LEU A 229 26.09 13.45 2.33
C LEU A 229 24.61 13.37 2.68
N SER A 230 23.71 13.28 1.70
CA SER A 230 22.26 13.08 1.94
C SER A 230 21.99 11.75 2.67
N TYR A 231 22.72 10.70 2.38
CA TYR A 231 22.66 9.44 3.11
C TYR A 231 23.13 9.59 4.56
N LEU A 232 24.25 10.28 4.80
CA LEU A 232 24.74 10.55 6.16
C LEU A 232 23.73 11.33 6.99
N LEU A 233 23.00 12.27 6.39
CA LEU A 233 21.99 13.07 7.06
C LEU A 233 20.70 12.30 7.37
N SER A 234 20.36 11.30 6.57
CA SER A 234 19.12 10.54 6.72
C SER A 234 19.21 9.36 7.68
N TYR A 235 20.40 9.02 8.18
CA TYR A 235 20.58 7.89 9.10
C TYR A 235 20.35 8.32 10.55
N PRO A 236 19.21 7.99 11.18
CA PRO A 236 18.79 8.55 12.47
C PRO A 236 19.52 7.96 13.69
N HIS A 237 20.18 6.79 13.51
CA HIS A 237 20.81 6.04 14.58
C HIS A 237 22.33 6.06 14.38
N GLY A 238 23.07 6.15 15.45
CA GLY A 238 24.52 6.13 15.36
C GLY A 238 25.19 5.99 16.72
N CYS A 239 26.27 5.22 16.72
CA CYS A 239 27.28 5.27 17.74
C CYS A 239 27.98 6.64 17.73
N VAL A 240 28.92 6.87 18.64
CA VAL A 240 29.69 8.11 18.72
C VAL A 240 30.35 8.46 17.39
N GLU A 241 31.00 7.49 16.73
CA GLU A 241 31.66 7.66 15.42
C GLU A 241 30.66 8.12 14.33
N GLN A 242 29.53 7.44 14.21
CA GLN A 242 28.50 7.79 13.21
C GLN A 242 27.88 9.16 13.51
N THR A 243 27.67 9.49 14.77
CA THR A 243 27.15 10.81 15.18
C THR A 243 28.16 11.90 14.84
N THR A 244 29.43 11.72 15.16
CA THR A 244 30.50 12.66 14.83
C THR A 244 30.66 12.84 13.32
N SER A 245 30.70 11.75 12.56
CA SER A 245 30.83 11.78 11.09
C SER A 245 29.68 12.52 10.41
N ARG A 246 28.52 12.61 11.05
CA ARG A 246 27.36 13.38 10.55
C ARG A 246 27.45 14.85 10.92
N LEU A 247 27.87 15.15 12.14
CA LEU A 247 27.93 16.54 12.65
C LEU A 247 29.09 17.32 12.03
N PHE A 248 30.23 16.69 11.86
CA PHE A 248 31.44 17.35 11.35
C PHE A 248 31.25 18.05 9.99
N PRO A 249 30.67 17.41 8.96
CA PRO A 249 30.38 18.09 7.70
C PRO A 249 29.43 19.29 7.86
N MET A 250 28.48 19.23 8.79
CA MET A 250 27.52 20.30 9.03
C MET A 250 28.18 21.54 9.68
N LEU A 251 29.17 21.33 10.49
CA LEU A 251 29.92 22.42 11.12
C LEU A 251 30.82 23.17 10.12
N TYR A 252 31.57 22.43 9.31
CA TYR A 252 32.59 23.01 8.43
C TYR A 252 32.11 23.35 7.03
N PHE A 253 31.10 22.68 6.52
CA PHE A 253 30.57 22.88 5.18
C PHE A 253 29.17 23.49 5.19
N SER A 254 28.98 24.59 5.90
CA SER A 254 27.67 25.25 6.03
C SER A 254 27.03 25.63 4.69
N GLY A 255 27.80 25.97 3.68
CA GLY A 255 27.33 26.21 2.31
C GLY A 255 26.84 24.95 1.62
N LEU A 256 27.54 23.82 1.81
CA LEU A 256 27.18 22.54 1.29
C LEU A 256 25.95 21.97 2.02
N ALA A 257 25.86 22.17 3.34
CA ALA A 257 24.70 21.84 4.14
C ALA A 257 23.45 22.58 3.65
N LYS A 258 23.58 23.87 3.33
CA LYS A 258 22.49 24.66 2.72
C LYS A 258 22.04 24.04 1.40
N MET A 259 22.94 23.64 0.53
CA MET A 259 22.63 22.99 -0.75
C MET A 259 21.91 21.64 -0.58
N LEU A 260 22.29 20.86 0.43
CA LEU A 260 21.70 19.55 0.73
C LEU A 260 20.28 19.65 1.31
N LEU A 261 20.07 20.64 2.17
CA LEU A 261 18.76 20.91 2.78
C LEU A 261 17.78 21.59 1.81
N ILE A 262 18.30 22.23 0.74
CA ILE A 262 17.48 22.90 -0.29
C ILE A 262 16.70 21.91 -1.18
N GLY A 263 17.14 20.66 -1.28
CA GLY A 263 16.54 19.69 -2.20
C GLY A 263 15.13 19.20 -1.84
N ASN A 264 14.67 19.40 -0.62
CA ASN A 264 13.42 18.79 -0.14
C ASN A 264 12.35 19.73 0.42
N ASP A 265 12.58 21.04 0.59
CA ASP A 265 11.55 21.93 1.12
C ASP A 265 11.56 23.31 0.43
N GLN A 266 10.44 23.65 -0.19
CA GLN A 266 10.20 24.96 -0.84
C GLN A 266 9.84 26.09 0.14
N GLN A 267 9.96 25.94 1.46
CA GLN A 267 9.59 26.96 2.45
C GLN A 267 10.65 27.17 3.52
N GLY A 268 11.06 28.38 3.67
CA GLY A 268 11.79 29.23 4.64
C GLY A 268 12.37 28.70 5.96
N HIS A 269 12.20 27.46 6.37
CA HIS A 269 12.61 26.93 7.70
C HIS A 269 14.02 26.29 7.75
N LYS A 270 14.95 26.79 6.94
CA LYS A 270 16.19 26.07 6.60
C LYS A 270 17.31 26.18 7.65
N ASN A 271 17.36 27.27 8.37
CA ASN A 271 18.39 27.46 9.41
C ASN A 271 17.99 26.77 10.72
N GLU A 272 16.71 26.79 11.08
CA GLU A 272 16.19 26.14 12.28
C GLU A 272 16.45 24.63 12.25
N LYS A 273 16.16 23.96 11.15
CA LYS A 273 16.39 22.49 11.01
C LYS A 273 17.87 22.10 11.13
N ARG A 274 18.78 22.93 10.66
CA ARG A 274 20.23 22.67 10.79
C ARG A 274 20.67 22.83 12.23
N ASP A 275 20.28 23.92 12.86
CA ASP A 275 20.69 24.25 14.23
C ASP A 275 20.07 23.25 15.22
N ASP A 276 18.84 22.81 14.97
CA ASP A 276 18.20 21.70 15.70
C ASP A 276 18.99 20.38 15.51
N PHE A 277 19.39 20.06 14.28
CA PHE A 277 20.17 18.85 14.01
C PHE A 277 21.53 18.87 14.73
N LEU A 278 22.22 20.01 14.71
CA LEU A 278 23.48 20.18 15.42
C LEU A 278 23.28 20.09 16.93
N THR A 279 22.28 20.78 17.46
CA THR A 279 21.95 20.76 18.90
C THR A 279 21.61 19.35 19.39
N GLN A 280 20.76 18.63 18.68
CA GLN A 280 20.41 17.25 19.01
C GLN A 280 21.60 16.30 18.90
N GLY A 281 22.45 16.51 17.88
CA GLY A 281 23.64 15.69 17.69
C GLY A 281 24.69 15.93 18.77
N ILE A 282 24.91 17.17 19.18
CA ILE A 282 25.82 17.53 20.29
C ILE A 282 25.29 16.95 21.60
N ALA A 283 24.01 17.15 21.93
CA ALA A 283 23.40 16.57 23.12
C ALA A 283 23.51 15.04 23.16
N LYS A 284 23.43 14.40 21.99
CA LYS A 284 23.66 12.97 21.88
C LYS A 284 25.12 12.58 22.15
N LEU A 285 26.10 13.32 21.63
CA LEU A 285 27.51 13.11 21.97
C LEU A 285 27.79 13.32 23.46
N GLU A 286 27.20 14.36 24.05
CA GLU A 286 27.30 14.61 25.50
C GLU A 286 26.74 13.45 26.32
N SER A 287 25.65 12.80 25.85
CA SER A 287 25.10 11.60 26.51
C SER A 287 26.00 10.37 26.44
N MET A 288 27.00 10.38 25.55
CA MET A 288 28.00 9.33 25.39
C MET A 288 29.31 9.67 26.12
N MET A 289 29.47 10.93 26.56
CA MET A 289 30.67 11.36 27.27
C MET A 289 30.70 10.77 28.70
N MET A 290 31.83 10.26 29.08
CA MET A 290 32.05 9.63 30.38
C MET A 290 32.77 10.61 31.34
N PRO A 291 32.68 10.40 32.68
CA PRO A 291 33.31 11.27 33.65
C PRO A 291 34.84 11.39 33.50
N ASN A 292 35.51 10.43 32.85
CA ASN A 292 36.94 10.47 32.57
C ASN A 292 37.31 11.22 31.28
N GLY A 293 36.31 11.87 30.61
CA GLY A 293 36.50 12.65 29.39
C GLY A 293 36.54 11.85 28.10
N TYR A 294 36.48 10.51 28.17
CA TYR A 294 36.35 9.64 27.00
C TYR A 294 34.89 9.43 26.62
N PHE A 295 34.66 8.86 25.43
CA PHE A 295 33.32 8.53 24.95
C PHE A 295 33.05 7.02 25.05
N SER A 296 31.86 6.68 25.46
CA SER A 296 31.31 5.36 25.27
C SER A 296 30.79 5.20 23.82
N TYR A 297 30.73 3.96 23.32
CA TYR A 297 30.27 3.70 21.97
C TYR A 297 28.78 4.04 21.77
N TRP A 298 28.00 3.87 22.81
CA TRP A 298 26.55 4.15 22.86
C TRP A 298 26.17 5.00 24.07
N PRO A 299 25.05 5.74 24.02
CA PRO A 299 24.56 6.47 25.18
C PRO A 299 24.39 5.58 26.41
N GLY A 300 24.89 6.04 27.56
CA GLY A 300 24.82 5.28 28.82
C GLY A 300 25.76 4.08 28.93
N GLY A 301 26.70 3.93 27.99
CA GLY A 301 27.72 2.88 28.08
C GLY A 301 28.66 3.08 29.26
N SER A 302 29.12 1.97 29.88
CA SER A 302 29.98 1.96 31.05
C SER A 302 31.48 1.81 30.73
N TYR A 303 31.84 1.62 29.47
CA TYR A 303 33.21 1.41 29.01
C TYR A 303 33.58 2.42 27.96
N SER A 304 34.76 3.03 28.13
CA SER A 304 35.36 3.88 27.11
C SER A 304 35.92 3.04 25.97
N ASN A 305 35.70 3.53 24.75
CA ASN A 305 36.29 2.92 23.57
C ASN A 305 37.40 3.86 23.06
N HIS A 306 38.66 3.38 23.07
CA HIS A 306 39.81 4.17 22.60
C HIS A 306 39.74 4.56 21.12
N TRP A 307 38.99 3.82 20.30
CA TRP A 307 38.79 4.13 18.89
C TRP A 307 37.83 5.32 18.70
N SER A 308 36.88 5.51 19.62
CA SER A 308 35.83 6.51 19.50
C SER A 308 36.05 7.76 20.37
N SER A 309 37.17 7.81 21.09
CA SER A 309 37.59 8.93 21.95
C SER A 309 38.82 9.65 21.35
#